data_8ba092682432cb401a1dc1b55b263688
#
_entry.id   8ba092682432cb401a1dc1b55b263688
#
_cell.length_a   1.000
_cell.length_b   1.000
_cell.length_c   1.000
_cell.angle_alpha   90.00
_cell.angle_beta   90.00
_cell.angle_gamma   90.00
#
_symmetry.space_group_name_H-M   'P 1'
#
loop_
_entity.id
_entity.type
_entity.pdbx_description
1 polymer ?
#
loop_
_entity_poly.entity_id
_entity_poly.type
_entity_poly.pdbx_seq_one_letter_code
_entity_poly.pdbx_strand_id
1 'polypeptide(L)'
;HHYSDPGRALSEAFRVLKPGGLMLISDTVAPEDPAFDTFFNAVEFLRDSSHVRDYKGSEWMRMLAAAGFVPEMLERFPLALDGADWVKRMQTPTEKVAMLKMLFAEANPAIRAAFEVRTDPWGFTIPIGVMRAVKPA
;
A
#
# COMPACT_ATOMS: atom_id res chain seq x y z
N HIS A 1 0.84 0.90 6.26
CA HIS A 1 -0.46 0.26 6.01
C HIS A 1 -0.93 -0.65 7.16
N HIS A 2 -0.08 -0.87 8.20
CA HIS A 2 -0.44 -1.61 9.42
C HIS A 2 -0.79 -0.71 10.61
N TYR A 3 -0.69 0.61 10.50
CA TYR A 3 -1.07 1.50 11.59
C TYR A 3 -2.59 1.55 11.76
N SER A 4 -3.09 1.27 12.96
CA SER A 4 -4.50 1.43 13.31
C SER A 4 -4.93 2.91 13.34
N ASP A 5 -3.99 3.81 13.61
CA ASP A 5 -4.18 5.27 13.60
C ASP A 5 -2.95 5.93 12.96
N PRO A 6 -2.92 6.07 11.63
CA PRO A 6 -1.79 6.69 10.94
C PRO A 6 -1.64 8.19 11.30
N GLY A 7 -2.74 8.89 11.58
CA GLY A 7 -2.68 10.29 11.99
C GLY A 7 -1.89 10.47 13.27
N ARG A 8 -2.12 9.63 14.27
CA ARG A 8 -1.36 9.63 15.51
C ARG A 8 0.10 9.27 15.29
N ALA A 9 0.38 8.26 14.47
CA ALA A 9 1.76 7.88 14.14
C ALA A 9 2.54 9.01 13.47
N LEU A 10 1.91 9.70 12.51
CA LEU A 10 2.49 10.84 11.82
C LEU A 10 2.69 12.05 12.74
N SER A 11 1.74 12.31 13.64
CA SER A 11 1.86 13.36 14.66
C SER A 11 3.05 13.11 15.61
N GLU A 12 3.26 11.86 16.02
CA GLU A 12 4.42 11.49 16.85
C GLU A 12 5.75 11.60 16.06
N ALA A 13 5.76 11.18 14.78
CA ALA A 13 6.91 11.38 13.91
C ALA A 13 7.25 12.88 13.79
N PHE A 14 6.23 13.73 13.58
CA PHE A 14 6.40 15.18 13.54
C PHE A 14 6.94 15.72 14.87
N ARG A 15 6.42 15.26 15.99
CA ARG A 15 6.85 15.71 17.33
C ARG A 15 8.33 15.45 17.57
N VAL A 16 8.83 14.26 17.22
CA VAL A 16 10.22 13.88 17.53
C VAL A 16 11.25 14.43 16.55
N LEU A 17 10.86 14.79 15.33
CA LEU A 17 11.75 15.40 14.38
C LEU A 17 12.14 16.82 14.81
N LYS A 18 13.39 17.20 14.58
CA LYS A 18 13.85 18.59 14.74
C LYS A 18 13.22 19.49 13.67
N PRO A 19 13.07 20.81 13.91
CA PRO A 19 12.77 21.76 12.84
C PRO A 19 13.73 21.57 11.65
N GLY A 20 13.22 21.63 10.43
CA GLY A 20 13.94 21.29 9.21
C GLY A 20 14.20 19.79 8.99
N GLY A 21 13.78 18.94 9.92
CA GLY A 21 13.98 17.48 9.84
C GLY A 21 13.18 16.85 8.71
N LEU A 22 13.70 15.74 8.18
CA LEU A 22 13.16 15.00 7.04
C LEU A 22 12.69 13.60 7.49
N MET A 23 11.52 13.20 7.04
CA MET A 23 11.04 11.81 7.06
C MET A 23 10.87 11.30 5.63
N LEU A 24 11.37 10.09 5.36
CA LEU A 24 11.11 9.36 4.13
C LEU A 24 10.21 8.17 4.44
N ILE A 25 9.23 7.96 3.58
CA ILE A 25 8.28 6.84 3.66
C ILE A 25 8.32 6.13 2.32
N SER A 26 8.49 4.82 2.35
CA SER A 26 8.27 3.94 1.20
C SER A 26 7.25 2.89 1.61
N ASP A 27 6.11 2.88 0.95
CA ASP A 27 5.02 1.96 1.26
C ASP A 27 4.19 1.65 0.02
N THR A 28 3.35 0.61 0.11
CA THR A 28 2.30 0.39 -0.86
C THR A 28 1.33 1.57 -0.87
N VAL A 29 0.86 1.96 -2.04
CA VAL A 29 -0.13 3.02 -2.18
C VAL A 29 -1.32 2.50 -2.98
N ALA A 30 -2.52 2.60 -2.44
CA ALA A 30 -3.72 2.21 -3.17
C ALA A 30 -3.90 3.06 -4.43
N PRO A 31 -4.42 2.47 -5.54
CA PRO A 31 -4.83 3.24 -6.70
C PRO A 31 -5.88 4.29 -6.36
N GLU A 32 -5.91 5.40 -7.12
CA GLU A 32 -6.91 6.47 -6.91
C GLU A 32 -8.32 6.03 -7.33
N ASP A 33 -8.45 5.09 -8.27
CA ASP A 33 -9.74 4.52 -8.68
C ASP A 33 -10.36 3.71 -7.53
N PRO A 34 -11.63 3.97 -7.14
CA PRO A 34 -12.27 3.31 -6.02
C PRO A 34 -12.41 1.78 -6.16
N ALA A 35 -12.62 1.28 -7.38
CA ALA A 35 -12.75 -0.16 -7.59
C ALA A 35 -11.41 -0.88 -7.42
N PHE A 36 -10.32 -0.27 -7.90
CA PHE A 36 -8.97 -0.80 -7.74
C PHE A 36 -8.49 -0.70 -6.30
N ASP A 37 -8.78 0.41 -5.61
CA ASP A 37 -8.54 0.61 -4.17
C ASP A 37 -9.23 -0.49 -3.36
N THR A 38 -10.51 -0.74 -3.60
CA THR A 38 -11.27 -1.78 -2.90
C THR A 38 -10.69 -3.17 -3.14
N PHE A 39 -10.40 -3.52 -4.39
CA PHE A 39 -9.79 -4.81 -4.73
C PHE A 39 -8.44 -4.99 -4.03
N PHE A 40 -7.56 -3.98 -4.11
CA PHE A 40 -6.22 -4.06 -3.55
C PHE A 40 -6.27 -4.26 -2.04
N ASN A 41 -7.03 -3.44 -1.31
CA ASN A 41 -7.19 -3.59 0.14
C ASN A 41 -7.81 -4.93 0.54
N ALA A 42 -8.75 -5.47 -0.26
CA ALA A 42 -9.35 -6.77 0.01
C ALA A 42 -8.34 -7.93 -0.10
N VAL A 43 -7.49 -7.93 -1.13
CA VAL A 43 -6.48 -8.99 -1.31
C VAL A 43 -5.35 -8.88 -0.27
N GLU A 44 -4.93 -7.66 0.11
CA GLU A 44 -3.95 -7.46 1.17
C GLU A 44 -4.48 -7.93 2.52
N PHE A 45 -5.71 -7.59 2.89
CA PHE A 45 -6.33 -8.05 4.14
C PHE A 45 -6.52 -9.58 4.16
N LEU A 46 -6.89 -10.18 3.02
CA LEU A 46 -7.05 -11.64 2.93
C LEU A 46 -5.72 -12.36 3.12
N ARG A 47 -4.64 -11.81 2.59
CA ARG A 47 -3.28 -12.32 2.75
C ARG A 47 -2.78 -12.21 4.18
N ASP A 48 -2.99 -11.06 4.80
CA ASP A 48 -2.46 -10.70 6.11
C ASP A 48 -3.53 -10.05 6.97
N SER A 49 -3.98 -10.74 8.01
CA SER A 49 -5.02 -10.24 8.92
C SER A 49 -4.57 -9.05 9.79
N SER A 50 -3.29 -8.72 9.81
CA SER A 50 -2.78 -7.51 10.48
C SER A 50 -2.83 -6.25 9.60
N HIS A 51 -3.13 -6.42 8.30
CA HIS A 51 -3.36 -5.31 7.39
C HIS A 51 -4.52 -4.43 7.87
N VAL A 52 -4.32 -3.13 7.87
CA VAL A 52 -5.36 -2.15 8.21
C VAL A 52 -5.89 -1.50 6.96
N ARG A 53 -5.03 -0.78 6.22
CA ARG A 53 -5.41 -0.14 4.96
C ARG A 53 -4.18 0.36 4.18
N ASP A 54 -4.14 0.05 2.89
CA ASP A 54 -3.32 0.79 1.95
C ASP A 54 -4.02 2.10 1.59
N TYR A 55 -3.37 3.21 1.89
CA TYR A 55 -3.89 4.55 1.59
C TYR A 55 -3.47 4.98 0.19
N LYS A 56 -4.35 5.75 -0.47
CA LYS A 56 -4.04 6.40 -1.74
C LYS A 56 -2.90 7.39 -1.57
N GLY A 57 -2.16 7.67 -2.63
CA GLY A 57 -1.14 8.70 -2.59
C GLY A 57 -1.71 10.07 -2.19
N SER A 58 -2.90 10.42 -2.68
CA SER A 58 -3.63 11.64 -2.29
C SER A 58 -4.02 11.66 -0.81
N GLU A 59 -4.35 10.51 -0.22
CA GLU A 59 -4.65 10.40 1.22
C GLU A 59 -3.38 10.58 2.05
N TRP A 60 -2.26 9.95 1.64
CA TRP A 60 -0.96 10.15 2.28
C TRP A 60 -0.55 11.61 2.32
N MET A 61 -0.66 12.33 1.19
CA MET A 61 -0.33 13.75 1.13
C MET A 61 -1.19 14.57 2.10
N ARG A 62 -2.49 14.29 2.19
CA ARG A 62 -3.38 14.97 3.15
C ARG A 62 -3.05 14.67 4.60
N MET A 63 -2.77 13.40 4.94
CA MET A 63 -2.43 13.00 6.31
C MET A 63 -1.11 13.62 6.77
N LEU A 64 -0.11 13.62 5.91
CA LEU A 64 1.20 14.25 6.19
C LEU A 64 1.05 15.76 6.40
N ALA A 65 0.30 16.44 5.52
CA ALA A 65 0.05 17.88 5.66
C ALA A 65 -0.75 18.19 6.94
N ALA A 66 -1.75 17.39 7.28
CA ALA A 66 -2.53 17.53 8.51
C ALA A 66 -1.67 17.33 9.78
N ALA A 67 -0.63 16.50 9.72
CA ALA A 67 0.35 16.34 10.81
C ALA A 67 1.36 17.50 10.91
N GLY A 68 1.35 18.45 9.97
CA GLY A 68 2.21 19.65 9.97
C GLY A 68 3.41 19.58 9.04
N PHE A 69 3.61 18.48 8.31
CA PHE A 69 4.69 18.35 7.34
C PHE A 69 4.41 19.12 6.05
N VAL A 70 5.48 19.43 5.32
CA VAL A 70 5.43 19.77 3.89
C VAL A 70 5.71 18.48 3.10
N PRO A 71 4.67 17.80 2.58
CA PRO A 71 4.83 16.52 1.93
C PRO A 71 5.08 16.66 0.43
N GLU A 72 5.78 15.67 -0.13
CA GLU A 72 6.01 15.52 -1.56
C GLU A 72 6.00 14.04 -1.93
N MET A 73 5.30 13.68 -3.01
CA MET A 73 5.44 12.37 -3.64
C MET A 73 6.66 12.41 -4.55
N LEU A 74 7.73 11.74 -4.16
CA LEU A 74 8.97 11.73 -4.94
C LEU A 74 8.86 10.79 -6.14
N GLU A 75 8.29 9.60 -5.93
CA GLU A 75 8.23 8.58 -6.95
C GLU A 75 7.03 7.65 -6.72
N ARG A 76 6.52 7.10 -7.83
CA ARG A 76 5.60 5.95 -7.84
C ARG A 76 6.10 4.96 -8.86
N PHE A 77 6.17 3.71 -8.48
CA PHE A 77 6.60 2.65 -9.40
C PHE A 77 5.84 1.36 -9.14
N PRO A 78 5.65 0.54 -10.19
CA PRO A 78 5.08 -0.79 -10.04
C PRO A 78 6.13 -1.75 -9.49
N LEU A 79 5.76 -2.55 -8.50
CA LEU A 79 6.56 -3.64 -7.97
C LEU A 79 5.95 -4.97 -8.39
N ALA A 80 6.65 -5.69 -9.28
CA ALA A 80 6.23 -7.02 -9.68
C ALA A 80 6.49 -8.04 -8.55
N LEU A 81 5.48 -8.85 -8.25
CA LEU A 81 5.53 -9.88 -7.22
C LEU A 81 5.31 -11.26 -7.81
N ASP A 82 6.08 -12.23 -7.31
CA ASP A 82 5.74 -13.65 -7.38
C ASP A 82 4.67 -13.94 -6.33
N GLY A 83 3.53 -14.48 -6.74
CA GLY A 83 2.40 -14.73 -5.84
C GLY A 83 2.69 -15.79 -4.79
N ALA A 84 3.49 -16.81 -5.12
CA ALA A 84 3.85 -17.87 -4.18
C ALA A 84 4.77 -17.33 -3.08
N ASP A 85 5.77 -16.54 -3.44
CA ASP A 85 6.67 -15.90 -2.48
C ASP A 85 5.95 -14.85 -1.63
N TRP A 86 5.00 -14.12 -2.21
CA TRP A 86 4.23 -13.08 -1.53
C TRP A 86 3.39 -13.66 -0.38
N VAL A 87 2.68 -14.76 -0.61
CA VAL A 87 1.88 -15.42 0.45
C VAL A 87 2.74 -16.18 1.45
N LYS A 88 3.88 -16.74 1.00
CA LYS A 88 4.82 -17.46 1.86
C LYS A 88 5.42 -16.55 2.93
N ARG A 89 5.77 -15.31 2.58
CA ARG A 89 6.35 -14.34 3.53
C ARG A 89 5.45 -14.07 4.75
N MET A 90 4.13 -14.12 4.55
CA MET A 90 3.16 -13.92 5.63
C MET A 90 2.60 -15.22 6.20
N GLN A 91 3.10 -16.38 5.73
CA GLN A 91 2.58 -17.70 6.13
C GLN A 91 1.05 -17.78 5.94
N THR A 92 0.54 -17.20 4.84
CA THR A 92 -0.89 -17.15 4.56
C THR A 92 -1.48 -18.55 4.51
N PRO A 93 -2.56 -18.85 5.24
CA PRO A 93 -3.20 -20.18 5.24
C PRO A 93 -3.59 -20.66 3.84
N THR A 94 -3.50 -21.94 3.60
CA THR A 94 -3.75 -22.55 2.26
C THR A 94 -5.12 -22.19 1.70
N GLU A 95 -6.13 -22.15 2.54
CA GLU A 95 -7.51 -21.80 2.16
C GLU A 95 -7.58 -20.34 1.65
N LYS A 96 -6.88 -19.41 2.33
CA LYS A 96 -6.79 -18.02 1.90
C LYS A 96 -6.00 -17.87 0.62
N VAL A 97 -4.93 -18.65 0.44
CA VAL A 97 -4.17 -18.69 -0.83
C VAL A 97 -5.04 -19.12 -2.00
N ALA A 98 -5.89 -20.13 -1.82
CA ALA A 98 -6.83 -20.55 -2.85
C ALA A 98 -7.84 -19.44 -3.19
N MET A 99 -8.38 -18.75 -2.18
CA MET A 99 -9.27 -17.60 -2.36
C MET A 99 -8.60 -16.44 -3.09
N LEU A 100 -7.35 -16.13 -2.73
CA LEU A 100 -6.57 -15.08 -3.40
C LEU A 100 -6.39 -15.39 -4.89
N LYS A 101 -5.96 -16.61 -5.22
CA LYS A 101 -5.81 -17.03 -6.62
C LYS A 101 -7.11 -16.90 -7.41
N MET A 102 -8.23 -17.29 -6.80
CA MET A 102 -9.55 -17.15 -7.40
C MET A 102 -9.91 -15.67 -7.62
N LEU A 103 -9.74 -14.82 -6.60
CA LEU A 103 -10.03 -13.39 -6.71
C LEU A 103 -9.23 -12.73 -7.85
N PHE A 104 -7.94 -13.02 -7.96
CA PHE A 104 -7.11 -12.49 -9.05
C PHE A 104 -7.53 -13.05 -10.42
N ALA A 105 -7.86 -14.35 -10.53
CA ALA A 105 -8.23 -14.98 -11.78
C ALA A 105 -9.59 -14.48 -12.30
N GLU A 106 -10.54 -14.25 -11.39
CA GLU A 106 -11.92 -13.85 -11.72
C GLU A 106 -12.14 -12.33 -11.68
N ALA A 107 -11.10 -11.54 -11.30
CA ALA A 107 -11.17 -10.10 -11.34
C ALA A 107 -11.52 -9.61 -12.76
N ASN A 108 -12.28 -8.52 -12.83
CA ASN A 108 -12.64 -7.94 -14.12
C ASN A 108 -11.41 -7.55 -14.95
N PRO A 109 -11.52 -7.42 -16.29
CA PRO A 109 -10.38 -7.14 -17.16
C PRO A 109 -9.62 -5.86 -16.80
N ALA A 110 -10.30 -4.82 -16.31
CA ALA A 110 -9.66 -3.57 -15.93
C ALA A 110 -8.75 -3.74 -14.69
N ILE A 111 -9.22 -4.45 -13.67
CA ILE A 111 -8.43 -4.80 -12.48
C ILE A 111 -7.24 -5.68 -12.88
N ARG A 112 -7.48 -6.72 -13.69
CA ARG A 112 -6.40 -7.61 -14.13
C ARG A 112 -5.31 -6.87 -14.92
N ALA A 113 -5.70 -5.90 -15.74
CA ALA A 113 -4.77 -5.06 -16.46
C ALA A 113 -4.01 -4.09 -15.53
N ALA A 114 -4.72 -3.44 -14.59
CA ALA A 114 -4.11 -2.47 -13.67
C ALA A 114 -3.07 -3.10 -12.74
N PHE A 115 -3.28 -4.35 -12.33
CA PHE A 115 -2.36 -5.09 -11.48
C PHE A 115 -1.48 -6.09 -12.25
N GLU A 116 -1.48 -6.06 -13.58
CA GLU A 116 -0.70 -6.96 -14.45
C GLU A 116 -0.79 -8.42 -14.03
N VAL A 117 -2.01 -8.89 -13.76
CA VAL A 117 -2.25 -10.22 -13.19
C VAL A 117 -1.82 -11.31 -14.15
N ARG A 118 -0.95 -12.20 -13.68
CA ARG A 118 -0.51 -13.42 -14.34
C ARG A 118 -1.04 -14.63 -13.56
N THR A 119 -1.50 -15.65 -14.26
CA THR A 119 -2.03 -16.88 -13.63
C THR A 119 -1.02 -18.02 -13.61
N ASP A 120 -0.10 -18.06 -14.58
CA ASP A 120 0.95 -19.09 -14.65
C ASP A 120 2.25 -18.47 -15.24
N PRO A 121 3.35 -18.36 -14.46
CA PRO A 121 3.33 -18.45 -12.99
C PRO A 121 2.48 -17.34 -12.37
N TRP A 122 1.82 -17.67 -11.24
CA TRP A 122 0.98 -16.70 -10.54
C TRP A 122 1.80 -15.52 -10.03
N GLY A 123 1.37 -14.34 -10.41
CA GLY A 123 2.02 -13.10 -10.02
C GLY A 123 1.20 -11.89 -10.41
N PHE A 124 1.59 -10.76 -9.90
CA PHE A 124 0.91 -9.49 -10.14
C PHE A 124 1.85 -8.34 -9.77
N THR A 125 1.40 -7.12 -10.04
CA THR A 125 2.16 -5.89 -9.76
C THR A 125 1.40 -5.06 -8.76
N ILE A 126 2.09 -4.49 -7.76
CA ILE A 126 1.51 -3.56 -6.80
C ILE A 126 2.15 -2.18 -6.91
N PRO A 127 1.40 -1.10 -6.67
CA PRO A 127 1.96 0.26 -6.71
C PRO A 127 2.68 0.58 -5.40
N ILE A 128 3.93 1.06 -5.52
CA ILE A 128 4.72 1.59 -4.42
C ILE A 128 4.82 3.10 -4.54
N GLY A 129 4.73 3.80 -3.42
CA GLY A 129 4.99 5.24 -3.33
C GLY A 129 6.19 5.53 -2.44
N VAL A 130 7.06 6.42 -2.89
CA VAL A 130 8.14 7.02 -2.10
C VAL A 130 7.78 8.47 -1.82
N MET A 131 7.68 8.82 -0.55
CA MET A 131 7.22 10.12 -0.10
C MET A 131 8.27 10.78 0.79
N ARG A 132 8.42 12.07 0.62
CA ARG A 132 9.21 12.95 1.48
C ARG A 132 8.27 13.82 2.30
N ALA A 133 8.56 13.98 3.59
CA ALA A 133 7.83 14.85 4.48
C ALA A 133 8.82 15.68 5.30
N VAL A 134 8.82 17.01 5.10
CA VAL A 134 9.73 17.93 5.77
C VAL A 134 8.99 18.63 6.89
N LYS A 135 9.56 18.62 8.10
CA LYS A 135 9.09 19.48 9.19
C LYS A 135 9.59 20.91 8.94
N PRO A 136 8.70 21.91 8.87
CA PRO A 136 9.13 23.31 8.74
C PRO A 136 10.15 23.74 9.81
N ALA A 137 10.98 24.74 9.47
CA ALA A 137 11.96 25.33 10.39
C ALA A 137 11.29 26.08 11.55
#